data_7d8512727c9ffe2ef3a673a399f90858
#
_entry.id   7d8512727c9ffe2ef3a673a399f90858
#
_cell.length_a   1.000
_cell.length_b   1.000
_cell.length_c   1.000
_cell.angle_alpha   90.00
_cell.angle_beta   90.00
_cell.angle_gamma   90.00
#
_symmetry.space_group_name_H-M   'P 1'
#
loop_
_entity.id
_entity.type
_entity.pdbx_description
1 polymer ?
#
loop_
_entity_poly.entity_id
_entity_poly.type
_entity_poly.pdbx_seq_one_letter_code
_entity_poly.pdbx_strand_id
1 'polypeptide(L)'
;MTLCCLSFRRNLLTSYEMPIGNYYVYITTNPGKTVIYTGITNDLRRRIVEHYKDRGNKKHFAGRYYCYKLIYYEHYTDVNQAIMREKEIKNMSREKKEELIKTNNPNWNFLSI
;
A
#
# COMPACT_ATOMS: atom_id res chain seq x y z
N MET A 1 -7.66 5.95 -3.69
CA MET A 1 -7.08 5.44 -2.47
C MET A 1 -8.02 4.48 -1.76
N THR A 2 -9.06 5.04 -1.23
CA THR A 2 -10.04 4.26 -0.50
C THR A 2 -10.79 3.30 -1.39
N LEU A 3 -10.94 3.61 -2.66
CA LEU A 3 -11.69 2.78 -3.57
C LEU A 3 -11.09 1.38 -3.67
N CYS A 4 -9.78 1.29 -3.77
CA CYS A 4 -9.10 0.01 -3.82
C CYS A 4 -9.33 -0.78 -2.53
N CYS A 5 -9.20 -0.11 -1.40
CA CYS A 5 -9.42 -0.75 -0.11
C CYS A 5 -10.85 -1.22 0.05
N LEU A 6 -11.81 -0.44 -0.42
CA LEU A 6 -13.21 -0.81 -0.32
C LEU A 6 -13.53 -2.04 -1.17
N SER A 7 -12.98 -2.11 -2.37
CA SER A 7 -13.19 -3.28 -3.21
C SER A 7 -12.59 -4.52 -2.57
N PHE A 8 -11.40 -4.39 -2.03
CA PHE A 8 -10.73 -5.49 -1.38
C PHE A 8 -11.53 -5.98 -0.17
N ARG A 9 -11.98 -5.05 0.66
CA ARG A 9 -12.76 -5.41 1.85
C ARG A 9 -14.08 -6.07 1.49
N ARG A 10 -14.71 -5.61 0.43
CA ARG A 10 -15.97 -6.19 0.00
C ARG A 10 -15.79 -7.64 -0.40
N ASN A 11 -14.72 -7.93 -1.12
CA ASN A 11 -14.43 -9.31 -1.50
C ASN A 11 -14.20 -10.18 -0.28
N LEU A 12 -13.54 -9.65 0.73
CA LEU A 12 -13.27 -10.39 1.94
C LEU A 12 -14.52 -10.62 2.78
N LEU A 13 -15.42 -9.64 2.79
CA LEU A 13 -16.66 -9.77 3.56
C LEU A 13 -17.58 -10.84 3.00
N THR A 14 -17.53 -11.09 1.71
CA THR A 14 -18.37 -12.12 1.12
C THR A 14 -17.83 -13.51 1.40
N SER A 15 -16.66 -13.61 1.98
CA SER A 15 -16.02 -14.87 2.27
C SER A 15 -15.46 -14.84 3.68
N TYR A 16 -16.36 -14.82 4.65
CA TYR A 16 -15.94 -14.76 6.04
C TYR A 16 -15.19 -16.02 6.47
N GLU A 17 -15.29 -17.05 5.71
CA GLU A 17 -14.49 -18.26 5.93
C GLU A 17 -13.15 -18.19 5.26
N MET A 18 -12.79 -17.01 4.78
CA MET A 18 -11.54 -16.86 4.08
C MET A 18 -10.41 -17.39 4.93
N PRO A 19 -9.68 -18.35 4.39
CA PRO A 19 -8.57 -18.92 5.13
C PRO A 19 -7.38 -17.97 5.12
N ILE A 20 -6.30 -18.45 5.70
CA ILE A 20 -5.04 -17.78 5.63
C ILE A 20 -4.67 -17.51 4.18
N GLY A 21 -4.23 -16.30 3.90
CA GLY A 21 -3.83 -15.91 2.56
C GLY A 21 -2.59 -15.05 2.59
N ASN A 22 -2.36 -14.32 1.53
CA ASN A 22 -1.25 -13.39 1.44
C ASN A 22 -1.82 -11.99 1.29
N TYR A 23 -1.51 -11.15 2.25
CA TYR A 23 -1.99 -9.77 2.28
C TYR A 23 -0.79 -8.87 2.54
N TYR A 24 -0.77 -7.72 1.88
CA TYR A 24 0.36 -6.81 1.97
C TYR A 24 -0.12 -5.41 2.29
N VAL A 25 0.50 -4.81 3.29
CA VAL A 25 0.37 -3.37 3.53
C VAL A 25 1.63 -2.76 2.94
N TYR A 26 1.47 -1.76 2.08
CA TYR A 26 2.60 -1.25 1.33
C TYR A 26 2.59 0.27 1.29
N ILE A 27 3.76 0.84 1.02
CA ILE A 27 3.90 2.28 0.82
C ILE A 27 4.59 2.50 -0.51
N THR A 28 3.99 3.36 -1.34
CA THR A 28 4.58 3.78 -2.59
C THR A 28 4.91 5.27 -2.52
N THR A 29 5.81 5.69 -3.39
CA THR A 29 6.21 7.08 -3.48
C THR A 29 6.33 7.48 -4.95
N ASN A 30 6.37 8.78 -5.20
CA ASN A 30 6.63 9.30 -6.53
C ASN A 30 8.14 9.23 -6.82
N PRO A 31 8.56 9.38 -8.09
CA PRO A 31 10.00 9.32 -8.41
C PRO A 31 10.84 10.32 -7.61
N GLY A 32 10.29 11.46 -7.26
CA GLY A 32 11.00 12.46 -6.46
C GLY A 32 11.02 12.19 -4.98
N LYS A 33 10.33 11.14 -4.50
CA LYS A 33 10.30 10.76 -3.09
C LYS A 33 9.74 11.85 -2.18
N THR A 34 8.77 12.62 -2.67
CA THR A 34 8.18 13.74 -1.91
C THR A 34 6.80 13.41 -1.36
N VAL A 35 6.07 12.50 -2.00
CA VAL A 35 4.71 12.11 -1.60
C VAL A 35 4.71 10.62 -1.34
N ILE A 36 3.98 10.18 -0.31
CA ILE A 36 3.85 8.75 -0.01
C ILE A 36 2.38 8.37 0.03
N TYR A 37 2.10 7.13 -0.37
CA TYR A 37 0.77 6.56 -0.38
C TYR A 37 0.82 5.20 0.30
N THR A 38 -0.12 4.96 1.22
CA THR A 38 -0.24 3.69 1.93
C THR A 38 -1.46 2.94 1.41
N GLY A 39 -1.29 1.67 1.11
CA GLY A 39 -2.39 0.84 0.62
C GLY A 39 -2.29 -0.59 1.14
N ILE A 40 -3.30 -1.37 0.77
CA ILE A 40 -3.38 -2.78 1.13
C ILE A 40 -3.81 -3.57 -0.11
N THR A 41 -3.25 -4.75 -0.29
CA THR A 41 -3.59 -5.60 -1.42
C THR A 41 -3.33 -7.06 -1.08
N ASN A 42 -3.96 -7.95 -1.82
CA ASN A 42 -3.66 -9.37 -1.74
C ASN A 42 -2.71 -9.83 -2.85
N ASP A 43 -2.30 -8.92 -3.72
CA ASP A 43 -1.37 -9.22 -4.81
C ASP A 43 -0.51 -7.99 -5.06
N LEU A 44 0.65 -7.96 -4.41
CA LEU A 44 1.51 -6.77 -4.42
C LEU A 44 2.02 -6.45 -5.82
N ARG A 45 2.48 -7.46 -6.55
CA ARG A 45 3.01 -7.25 -7.90
C ARG A 45 1.96 -6.65 -8.82
N ARG A 46 0.77 -7.25 -8.84
CA ARG A 46 -0.32 -6.74 -9.66
C ARG A 46 -0.66 -5.30 -9.28
N ARG A 47 -0.72 -5.02 -7.99
CA ARG A 47 -1.10 -3.69 -7.52
C ARG A 47 -0.08 -2.63 -7.92
N ILE A 48 1.20 -2.95 -7.88
CA ILE A 48 2.23 -2.00 -8.29
C ILE A 48 2.14 -1.71 -9.80
N VAL A 49 1.85 -2.74 -10.60
CA VAL A 49 1.64 -2.53 -12.04
C VAL A 49 0.42 -1.64 -12.26
N GLU A 50 -0.65 -1.85 -11.50
CA GLU A 50 -1.85 -1.00 -11.60
C GLU A 50 -1.53 0.45 -11.25
N HIS A 51 -0.74 0.67 -10.21
CA HIS A 51 -0.33 2.04 -9.85
C HIS A 51 0.44 2.70 -10.97
N TYR A 52 1.33 1.96 -11.62
CA TYR A 52 2.09 2.51 -12.73
C TYR A 52 1.18 2.88 -13.88
N LYS A 53 0.23 2.02 -14.23
CA LYS A 53 -0.71 2.29 -15.31
C LYS A 53 -1.64 3.46 -14.98
N ASP A 54 -1.92 3.66 -13.70
CA ASP A 54 -2.83 4.71 -13.24
C ASP A 54 -2.13 6.05 -13.04
N ARG A 55 -0.83 6.14 -13.27
CA ARG A 55 -0.10 7.37 -13.04
C ARG A 55 -0.65 8.51 -13.87
N GLY A 56 -0.79 9.66 -13.22
CA GLY A 56 -1.37 10.83 -13.85
C GLY A 56 -2.90 10.90 -13.76
N ASN A 57 -3.55 9.87 -13.24
CA ASN A 57 -5.00 9.88 -13.09
C ASN A 57 -5.38 10.73 -11.89
N LYS A 58 -5.98 11.88 -12.15
CA LYS A 58 -6.30 12.84 -11.11
C LYS A 58 -7.43 12.40 -10.19
N LYS A 59 -8.16 11.36 -10.54
CA LYS A 59 -9.26 10.86 -9.72
C LYS A 59 -8.78 10.08 -8.50
N HIS A 60 -7.56 9.55 -8.54
CA HIS A 60 -7.02 8.75 -7.46
C HIS A 60 -5.80 9.43 -6.88
N PHE A 61 -5.66 9.41 -5.56
CA PHE A 61 -4.54 10.06 -4.89
C PHE A 61 -3.19 9.57 -5.43
N ALA A 62 -3.00 8.26 -5.47
CA ALA A 62 -1.74 7.70 -5.93
C ALA A 62 -1.45 8.07 -7.38
N GLY A 63 -2.47 8.07 -8.23
CA GLY A 63 -2.31 8.47 -9.63
C GLY A 63 -1.99 9.95 -9.77
N ARG A 64 -2.74 10.79 -9.03
CA ARG A 64 -2.56 12.24 -9.08
C ARG A 64 -1.12 12.64 -8.75
N TYR A 65 -0.53 11.99 -7.75
CA TYR A 65 0.81 12.35 -7.27
C TYR A 65 1.89 11.40 -7.75
N TYR A 66 1.58 10.54 -8.72
CA TYR A 66 2.56 9.65 -9.35
C TYR A 66 3.23 8.70 -8.35
N CYS A 67 2.47 8.20 -7.37
CA CYS A 67 3.00 7.28 -6.37
C CYS A 67 2.94 5.85 -6.89
N TYR A 68 3.88 5.49 -7.76
CA TYR A 68 3.92 4.15 -8.34
C TYR A 68 5.22 3.40 -8.05
N LYS A 69 6.10 3.97 -7.24
CA LYS A 69 7.36 3.32 -6.86
C LYS A 69 7.24 2.72 -5.47
N LEU A 70 7.42 1.42 -5.36
CA LEU A 70 7.32 0.72 -4.08
C LEU A 70 8.57 0.97 -3.26
N ILE A 71 8.41 1.36 -1.99
CA ILE A 71 9.54 1.59 -1.08
C ILE A 71 9.43 0.81 0.23
N TYR A 72 8.27 0.23 0.53
CA TYR A 72 8.08 -0.49 1.80
C TYR A 72 6.89 -1.41 1.68
N TYR A 73 6.95 -2.59 2.32
CA TYR A 73 5.78 -3.43 2.46
C TYR A 73 5.92 -4.36 3.65
N GLU A 74 4.78 -4.82 4.17
CA GLU A 74 4.67 -5.82 5.23
C GLU A 74 3.75 -6.91 4.74
N HIS A 75 4.04 -8.14 5.11
CA HIS A 75 3.25 -9.29 4.71
C HIS A 75 2.46 -9.83 5.90
N TYR A 76 1.20 -10.15 5.65
CA TYR A 76 0.31 -10.71 6.66
C TYR A 76 -0.44 -11.89 6.07
N THR A 77 -0.71 -12.90 6.91
CA THR A 77 -1.54 -14.03 6.50
C THR A 77 -2.98 -13.85 6.95
N ASP A 78 -3.23 -12.97 7.91
CA ASP A 78 -4.56 -12.67 8.41
C ASP A 78 -5.00 -11.31 7.87
N VAL A 79 -6.12 -11.31 7.14
CA VAL A 79 -6.62 -10.09 6.53
C VAL A 79 -6.96 -9.02 7.56
N ASN A 80 -7.48 -9.40 8.72
CA ASN A 80 -7.85 -8.43 9.74
C ASN A 80 -6.64 -7.71 10.29
N GLN A 81 -5.54 -8.43 10.48
CA GLN A 81 -4.29 -7.81 10.92
C GLN A 81 -3.76 -6.84 9.86
N ALA A 82 -3.85 -7.21 8.59
CA ALA A 82 -3.42 -6.34 7.51
C ALA A 82 -4.24 -5.06 7.46
N ILE A 83 -5.56 -5.17 7.59
CA ILE A 83 -6.44 -4.01 7.58
C ILE A 83 -6.14 -3.08 8.75
N MET A 84 -5.96 -3.65 9.93
CA MET A 84 -5.63 -2.86 11.12
C MET A 84 -4.31 -2.13 10.94
N ARG A 85 -3.32 -2.81 10.38
CA ARG A 85 -2.00 -2.21 10.19
C ARG A 85 -2.05 -1.08 9.16
N GLU A 86 -2.81 -1.27 8.09
CA GLU A 86 -2.97 -0.22 7.08
C GLU A 86 -3.56 1.05 7.72
N LYS A 87 -4.58 0.88 8.54
CA LYS A 87 -5.19 2.01 9.24
C LYS A 87 -4.21 2.66 10.21
N GLU A 88 -3.45 1.85 10.92
CA GLU A 88 -2.45 2.36 11.86
C GLU A 88 -1.42 3.22 11.14
N ILE A 89 -0.89 2.73 10.02
CA ILE A 89 0.10 3.48 9.27
C ILE A 89 -0.50 4.77 8.70
N LYS A 90 -1.72 4.70 8.18
CA LYS A 90 -2.38 5.90 7.66
C LYS A 90 -2.57 6.98 8.71
N ASN A 91 -2.72 6.58 9.96
CA ASN A 91 -2.90 7.53 11.07
C ASN A 91 -1.58 8.05 11.65
N MET A 92 -0.46 7.53 11.20
CA MET A 92 0.84 8.03 11.65
C MET A 92 1.12 9.41 11.07
N SER A 93 1.91 10.19 11.81
CA SER A 93 2.44 11.43 11.27
C SER A 93 3.41 11.13 10.14
N ARG A 94 3.70 12.14 9.32
CA ARG A 94 4.69 11.98 8.24
C ARG A 94 6.02 11.51 8.79
N GLU A 95 6.45 12.07 9.92
CA GLU A 95 7.71 11.70 10.53
C GLU A 95 7.76 10.23 10.92
N LYS A 96 6.67 9.74 11.51
CA LYS A 96 6.62 8.33 11.92
C LYS A 96 6.60 7.41 10.72
N LYS A 97 5.92 7.80 9.65
CA LYS A 97 5.93 7.01 8.41
C LYS A 97 7.33 6.93 7.84
N GLU A 98 8.05 8.03 7.87
CA GLU A 98 9.43 8.06 7.37
C GLU A 98 10.34 7.20 8.21
N GLU A 99 10.18 7.21 9.53
CA GLU A 99 10.95 6.34 10.40
C GLU A 99 10.67 4.87 10.11
N LEU A 100 9.42 4.53 9.92
CA LEU A 100 9.03 3.16 9.59
C LEU A 100 9.71 2.71 8.30
N ILE A 101 9.69 3.53 7.28
CA ILE A 101 10.34 3.21 6.00
C ILE A 101 11.84 3.05 6.22
N LYS A 102 12.47 3.95 6.95
CA LYS A 102 13.92 3.91 7.17
C LYS A 102 14.37 2.68 7.93
N THR A 103 13.53 2.11 8.76
CA THR A 103 13.87 0.91 9.50
C THR A 103 14.29 -0.22 8.57
N ASN A 104 13.63 -0.37 7.44
CA ASN A 104 13.92 -1.44 6.50
C ASN A 104 14.54 -0.94 5.19
N ASN A 105 14.41 0.34 4.89
CA ASN A 105 14.85 0.90 3.62
C ASN A 105 15.40 2.31 3.86
N PRO A 106 16.60 2.43 4.45
CA PRO A 106 17.13 3.73 4.88
C PRO A 106 17.27 4.75 3.76
N ASN A 107 17.51 4.28 2.55
CA ASN A 107 17.75 5.18 1.41
C ASN A 107 16.53 5.34 0.52
N TRP A 108 15.39 4.79 0.92
CA TRP A 108 14.17 4.82 0.13
C TRP A 108 14.40 4.29 -1.29
N ASN A 109 15.13 3.19 -1.38
CA ASN A 109 15.38 2.54 -2.67
C ASN A 109 14.06 2.01 -3.23
N PHE A 110 13.92 2.07 -4.54
CA PHE A 110 12.73 1.51 -5.19
C PHE A 110 12.86 0.00 -5.20
N LEU A 111 11.86 -0.68 -4.64
CA LEU A 111 11.90 -2.13 -4.48
C LEU A 111 11.34 -2.82 -5.71
N SER A 112 11.99 -3.90 -6.13
CA SER A 112 11.52 -4.77 -7.20
C SER A 112 10.89 -6.02 -6.61
N ILE A 113 9.77 -6.43 -7.19
CA ILE A 113 9.06 -7.62 -6.73
C ILE A 113 8.66 -8.53 -7.87
#